data_4eed7bd58394901169efbe2b56e44dfa
#
_entry.id   4eed7bd58394901169efbe2b56e44dfa
#
_cell.length_a   1.000
_cell.length_b   1.000
_cell.length_c   1.000
_cell.angle_alpha   90.00
_cell.angle_beta   90.00
_cell.angle_gamma   90.00
#
_symmetry.space_group_name_H-M   'P 1'
#
loop_
_entity.id
_entity.type
_entity.pdbx_description
1 polymer ?
#
loop_
_entity_poly.entity_id
_entity_poly.type
_entity_poly.pdbx_seq_one_letter_code
_entity_poly.pdbx_strand_id
1 'polypeptide(L)'
;MSSSSRESAEGAGWGPAERGTYRQSMPAPDRRERISWLDPRMLWAARNGVLASWFGDPTGATRSRWVAQRESAGAPADKVIRRDDPERFSFLVIGDTGEGGEAQYAVVPGLLEAGRDTRFAVIASDVIYPVGSADDYAAKFFRPYRDYPAPVYAIPGNHDWYEDLGAFMRVFCDDAPALPPGPAPRPLTRAWLRALLWHRPR
;
A
#
# COMPACT_ATOMS: atom_id res chain seq x y z
N MET A 1 37.30 -14.46 -8.47
CA MET A 1 36.00 -15.00 -8.92
C MET A 1 35.00 -14.81 -7.81
N SER A 2 34.27 -13.72 -7.79
CA SER A 2 33.03 -13.54 -6.99
C SER A 2 32.47 -12.14 -7.26
N SER A 3 31.82 -11.92 -8.39
CA SER A 3 31.08 -10.68 -8.68
C SER A 3 29.66 -10.92 -9.23
N SER A 4 29.23 -12.19 -9.23
CA SER A 4 27.98 -12.58 -9.91
C SER A 4 26.73 -12.68 -8.99
N SER A 5 26.88 -12.53 -7.67
CA SER A 5 25.77 -12.73 -6.74
C SER A 5 25.11 -11.43 -6.23
N ARG A 6 25.62 -10.26 -6.61
CA ARG A 6 25.04 -8.96 -6.18
C ARG A 6 24.00 -8.38 -7.15
N GLU A 7 24.09 -8.71 -8.44
CA GLU A 7 23.16 -8.15 -9.44
C GLU A 7 21.75 -8.70 -9.42
N SER A 8 21.54 -9.90 -8.87
CA SER A 8 20.20 -10.51 -8.81
C SER A 8 19.33 -10.02 -7.64
N ALA A 9 19.88 -9.27 -6.68
CA ALA A 9 19.12 -8.71 -5.56
C ALA A 9 18.51 -7.33 -5.86
N GLU A 10 19.03 -6.61 -6.85
CA GLU A 10 18.50 -5.28 -7.22
C GLU A 10 17.13 -5.32 -7.88
N GLY A 11 16.72 -6.47 -8.43
CA GLY A 11 15.40 -6.65 -9.03
C GLY A 11 14.25 -6.92 -8.05
N ALA A 12 14.53 -7.27 -6.79
CA ALA A 12 13.51 -7.69 -5.82
C ALA A 12 12.99 -6.57 -4.90
N GLY A 13 13.41 -5.32 -5.08
CA GLY A 13 12.89 -4.16 -4.34
C GLY A 13 13.24 -4.07 -2.85
N TRP A 14 13.81 -5.11 -2.26
CA TRP A 14 14.13 -5.23 -0.82
C TRP A 14 15.59 -5.57 -0.54
N GLY A 15 16.51 -5.15 -1.38
CA GLY A 15 17.95 -5.33 -1.13
C GLY A 15 18.44 -4.39 -0.03
N PRO A 16 19.39 -4.85 0.84
CA PRO A 16 19.99 -3.97 1.84
C PRO A 16 20.77 -2.85 1.14
N ALA A 17 20.36 -1.60 1.36
CA ALA A 17 21.15 -0.46 0.94
C ALA A 17 22.20 -0.11 2.00
N GLU A 18 23.28 0.52 1.56
CA GLU A 18 24.30 1.02 2.48
C GLU A 18 23.72 2.11 3.39
N ARG A 19 24.18 2.14 4.65
CA ARG A 19 23.76 3.16 5.64
C ARG A 19 24.01 4.57 5.09
N GLY A 20 23.03 5.43 5.21
CA GLY A 20 23.11 6.82 4.75
C GLY A 20 22.62 7.08 3.34
N THR A 21 22.20 6.05 2.60
CA THR A 21 21.71 6.22 1.20
C THR A 21 20.29 6.75 1.10
N TYR A 22 19.54 6.86 2.22
CA TYR A 22 18.16 7.36 2.20
C TYR A 22 18.02 8.74 1.53
N ARG A 23 19.02 9.63 1.68
CA ARG A 23 19.04 10.93 1.01
C ARG A 23 19.14 10.80 -0.51
N GLN A 24 19.87 9.81 -1.00
CA GLN A 24 19.97 9.51 -2.43
C GLN A 24 18.67 8.91 -2.98
N SER A 25 17.92 8.22 -2.12
CA SER A 25 16.61 7.67 -2.45
C SER A 25 15.48 8.70 -2.42
N MET A 26 15.71 9.86 -1.78
CA MET A 26 14.74 10.92 -1.68
C MET A 26 14.42 11.49 -3.08
N PRO A 27 13.14 11.66 -3.44
CA PRO A 27 12.78 12.32 -4.69
C PRO A 27 13.39 13.72 -4.80
N ALA A 28 13.67 14.17 -6.04
CA ALA A 28 14.14 15.53 -6.27
C ALA A 28 13.14 16.57 -5.69
N PRO A 29 13.60 17.73 -5.22
CA PRO A 29 12.74 18.73 -4.56
C PRO A 29 11.55 19.19 -5.39
N ASP A 30 11.72 19.28 -6.71
CA ASP A 30 10.68 19.62 -7.69
C ASP A 30 9.63 18.51 -7.90
N ARG A 31 9.95 17.28 -7.51
CA ARG A 31 9.06 16.11 -7.57
C ARG A 31 8.52 15.69 -6.20
N ARG A 32 8.84 16.44 -5.14
CA ARG A 32 8.32 16.18 -3.81
C ARG A 32 6.89 16.69 -3.75
N GLU A 33 5.95 15.77 -3.79
CA GLU A 33 4.55 16.12 -3.63
C GLU A 33 4.31 16.66 -2.22
N ARG A 34 3.71 17.85 -2.15
CA ARG A 34 3.13 18.37 -0.92
C ARG A 34 1.64 18.08 -0.97
N ILE A 35 1.20 17.17 -0.13
CA ILE A 35 -0.23 16.91 -0.02
C ILE A 35 -0.89 18.07 0.70
N SER A 36 -1.82 18.73 0.04
CA SER A 36 -2.69 19.73 0.64
C SER A 36 -4.14 19.30 0.48
N TRP A 37 -4.81 19.08 1.58
CA TRP A 37 -6.24 18.74 1.61
C TRP A 37 -7.14 19.88 1.14
N LEU A 38 -6.60 21.08 0.98
CA LEU A 38 -7.29 22.23 0.37
C LEU A 38 -7.13 22.27 -1.16
N ASP A 39 -6.30 21.40 -1.74
CA ASP A 39 -6.16 21.30 -3.19
C ASP A 39 -7.42 20.62 -3.78
N PRO A 40 -8.15 21.29 -4.69
CA PRO A 40 -9.32 20.71 -5.34
C PRO A 40 -9.03 19.40 -6.06
N ARG A 41 -7.81 19.19 -6.54
CA ARG A 41 -7.39 17.93 -7.19
C ARG A 41 -7.35 16.79 -6.19
N MET A 42 -6.86 17.03 -4.96
CA MET A 42 -6.83 16.04 -3.88
C MET A 42 -8.24 15.69 -3.42
N LEU A 43 -9.10 16.70 -3.24
CA LEU A 43 -10.51 16.48 -2.91
C LEU A 43 -11.22 15.66 -4.00
N TRP A 44 -10.93 15.97 -5.27
CA TRP A 44 -11.50 15.22 -6.40
C TRP A 44 -10.96 13.77 -6.46
N ALA A 45 -9.69 13.54 -6.19
CA ALA A 45 -9.12 12.21 -6.13
C ALA A 45 -9.72 11.37 -4.99
N ALA A 46 -9.90 11.97 -3.81
CA ALA A 46 -10.44 11.31 -2.62
C ALA A 46 -11.99 11.25 -2.58
N ARG A 47 -12.70 11.64 -3.64
CA ARG A 47 -14.18 11.74 -3.65
C ARG A 47 -14.92 10.43 -3.39
N ASN A 48 -14.25 9.29 -3.55
CA ASN A 48 -14.86 7.98 -3.33
C ASN A 48 -15.39 7.82 -1.90
N GLY A 49 -14.73 8.40 -0.90
CA GLY A 49 -15.21 8.40 0.49
C GLY A 49 -16.59 9.05 0.63
N VAL A 50 -16.80 10.21 0.00
CA VAL A 50 -18.07 10.91 -0.02
C VAL A 50 -19.12 10.14 -0.83
N LEU A 51 -18.74 9.62 -2.00
CA LEU A 51 -19.64 8.82 -2.83
C LEU A 51 -20.09 7.54 -2.13
N ALA A 52 -19.19 6.89 -1.40
CA ALA A 52 -19.52 5.71 -0.62
C ALA A 52 -20.54 6.01 0.50
N SER A 53 -20.40 7.14 1.19
CA SER A 53 -21.33 7.53 2.23
C SER A 53 -22.74 7.83 1.70
N TRP A 54 -22.86 8.37 0.49
CA TRP A 54 -24.14 8.71 -0.14
C TRP A 54 -24.78 7.57 -0.92
N PHE A 55 -23.96 6.74 -1.58
CA PHE A 55 -24.44 5.74 -2.54
C PHE A 55 -24.05 4.30 -2.18
N GLY A 56 -23.37 4.11 -1.04
CA GLY A 56 -22.83 2.83 -0.58
C GLY A 56 -21.50 2.45 -1.24
N ASP A 57 -20.73 1.61 -0.55
CA ASP A 57 -19.42 1.12 -1.00
C ASP A 57 -19.58 0.01 -2.05
N PRO A 58 -19.07 0.20 -3.29
CA PRO A 58 -19.12 -0.83 -4.33
C PRO A 58 -18.06 -1.92 -4.15
N THR A 59 -17.04 -1.70 -3.32
CA THR A 59 -15.85 -2.56 -3.23
C THR A 59 -16.07 -3.81 -2.39
N GLY A 60 -17.12 -3.84 -1.56
CA GLY A 60 -17.43 -4.98 -0.70
C GLY A 60 -17.56 -6.30 -1.45
N ALA A 61 -18.25 -6.31 -2.60
CA ALA A 61 -18.39 -7.49 -3.44
C ALA A 61 -17.05 -7.91 -4.07
N THR A 62 -16.17 -6.97 -4.39
CA THR A 62 -14.82 -7.23 -4.92
C THR A 62 -13.96 -7.91 -3.85
N ARG A 63 -13.97 -7.37 -2.62
CA ARG A 63 -13.25 -7.97 -1.48
C ARG A 63 -13.74 -9.38 -1.18
N SER A 64 -15.06 -9.60 -1.13
CA SER A 64 -15.62 -10.92 -0.87
C SER A 64 -15.25 -11.95 -1.94
N ARG A 65 -15.25 -11.55 -3.22
CA ARG A 65 -14.82 -12.44 -4.31
C ARG A 65 -13.33 -12.76 -4.23
N TRP A 66 -12.51 -11.77 -3.87
CA TRP A 66 -11.08 -11.98 -3.68
C TRP A 66 -10.81 -12.97 -2.54
N VAL A 67 -11.47 -12.79 -1.38
CA VAL A 67 -11.35 -13.73 -0.24
C VAL A 67 -11.75 -15.14 -0.66
N ALA A 68 -12.90 -15.31 -1.32
CA ALA A 68 -13.34 -16.61 -1.78
C ALA A 68 -12.37 -17.28 -2.78
N GLN A 69 -11.75 -16.48 -3.63
CA GLN A 69 -10.75 -16.97 -4.57
C GLN A 69 -9.46 -17.42 -3.86
N ARG A 70 -9.00 -16.68 -2.86
CA ARG A 70 -7.85 -17.08 -2.03
C ARG A 70 -8.13 -18.38 -1.27
N GLU A 71 -9.31 -18.52 -0.71
CA GLU A 71 -9.75 -19.74 -0.03
C GLU A 71 -9.78 -20.94 -1.00
N SER A 72 -10.30 -20.74 -2.21
CA SER A 72 -10.32 -21.79 -3.24
C SER A 72 -8.92 -22.16 -3.76
N ALA A 73 -7.97 -21.24 -3.69
CA ALA A 73 -6.57 -21.46 -4.03
C ALA A 73 -5.74 -22.10 -2.88
N GLY A 74 -6.39 -22.47 -1.77
CA GLY A 74 -5.75 -23.16 -0.66
C GLY A 74 -5.21 -22.25 0.45
N ALA A 75 -5.60 -20.97 0.48
CA ALA A 75 -5.27 -20.11 1.62
C ALA A 75 -5.92 -20.68 2.91
N PRO A 76 -5.24 -20.59 4.08
CA PRO A 76 -5.79 -21.08 5.34
C PRO A 76 -7.15 -20.45 5.64
N ALA A 77 -8.14 -21.27 5.98
CA ALA A 77 -9.50 -20.82 6.28
C ALA A 77 -9.58 -19.88 7.49
N ASP A 78 -8.66 -20.05 8.45
CA ASP A 78 -8.56 -19.20 9.63
C ASP A 78 -7.92 -17.83 9.35
N LYS A 79 -7.35 -17.63 8.16
CA LYS A 79 -6.68 -16.38 7.74
C LYS A 79 -5.58 -15.92 8.72
N VAL A 80 -4.94 -16.87 9.38
CA VAL A 80 -3.89 -16.62 10.37
C VAL A 80 -2.52 -16.79 9.73
N ILE A 81 -1.67 -15.79 9.87
CA ILE A 81 -0.25 -15.87 9.54
C ILE A 81 0.48 -16.44 10.75
N ARG A 82 1.03 -17.63 10.61
CA ARG A 82 1.84 -18.27 11.67
C ARG A 82 3.31 -18.02 11.41
N ARG A 83 4.03 -17.67 12.48
CA ARG A 83 5.45 -17.38 12.47
C ARG A 83 6.14 -18.20 13.54
N ASP A 84 7.36 -18.63 13.24
CA ASP A 84 8.25 -19.26 14.20
C ASP A 84 9.22 -18.21 14.75
N ASP A 85 8.72 -17.40 15.66
CA ASP A 85 9.49 -16.35 16.33
C ASP A 85 9.92 -16.83 17.75
N PRO A 86 11.04 -16.33 18.30
CA PRO A 86 11.46 -16.67 19.65
C PRO A 86 10.44 -16.16 20.68
N GLU A 87 10.44 -16.73 21.88
CA GLU A 87 9.51 -16.36 22.95
C GLU A 87 9.51 -14.85 23.27
N ARG A 88 10.68 -14.22 23.11
CA ARG A 88 10.84 -12.76 23.26
C ARG A 88 11.35 -12.17 21.98
N PHE A 89 10.62 -11.26 21.43
CA PHE A 89 10.98 -10.51 20.22
C PHE A 89 10.37 -9.11 20.24
N SER A 90 10.87 -8.25 19.38
CA SER A 90 10.31 -6.92 19.11
C SER A 90 9.82 -6.83 17.69
N PHE A 91 8.86 -5.94 17.43
CA PHE A 91 8.39 -5.58 16.10
C PHE A 91 8.05 -4.09 16.09
N LEU A 92 8.00 -3.50 14.89
CA LEU A 92 7.56 -2.12 14.68
C LEU A 92 6.06 -2.07 14.40
N VAL A 93 5.42 -1.03 14.88
CA VAL A 93 4.08 -0.60 14.43
C VAL A 93 4.20 0.85 13.97
N ILE A 94 3.81 1.09 12.74
CA ILE A 94 3.78 2.44 12.12
C ILE A 94 2.44 2.63 11.43
N GLY A 95 2.04 3.85 11.15
CA GLY A 95 0.82 4.17 10.44
C GLY A 95 0.95 5.47 9.67
N ASP A 96 0.06 5.71 8.73
CA ASP A 96 -0.05 6.97 7.99
C ASP A 96 1.28 7.40 7.31
N THR A 97 1.95 6.46 6.63
CA THR A 97 3.36 6.61 6.29
C THR A 97 3.63 7.07 4.87
N GLY A 98 2.67 7.01 3.99
CA GLY A 98 2.87 7.07 2.53
C GLY A 98 2.65 8.42 1.88
N GLU A 99 3.08 9.53 2.48
CA GLU A 99 2.94 10.86 1.87
C GLU A 99 3.92 11.14 0.72
N GLY A 100 5.11 10.55 0.76
CA GLY A 100 6.17 10.78 -0.23
C GLY A 100 6.96 12.06 -0.05
N GLY A 101 6.61 12.87 0.96
CA GLY A 101 7.21 14.18 1.23
C GLY A 101 8.47 14.12 2.12
N GLU A 102 9.04 15.29 2.39
CA GLU A 102 10.23 15.41 3.26
C GLU A 102 9.99 14.87 4.67
N ALA A 103 8.78 15.02 5.20
CA ALA A 103 8.42 14.55 6.53
C ALA A 103 8.56 13.03 6.62
N GLN A 104 8.05 12.28 5.63
CA GLN A 104 8.20 10.84 5.58
C GLN A 104 9.69 10.45 5.52
N TYR A 105 10.44 11.03 4.60
CA TYR A 105 11.86 10.68 4.44
C TYR A 105 12.73 11.09 5.63
N ALA A 106 12.33 12.11 6.38
CA ALA A 106 13.05 12.55 7.57
C ALA A 106 12.98 11.53 8.72
N VAL A 107 11.89 10.75 8.82
CA VAL A 107 11.73 9.74 9.88
C VAL A 107 12.36 8.39 9.53
N VAL A 108 12.67 8.14 8.25
CA VAL A 108 13.21 6.85 7.78
C VAL A 108 14.47 6.42 8.54
N PRO A 109 15.51 7.27 8.75
CA PRO A 109 16.70 6.82 9.47
C PRO A 109 16.44 6.34 10.89
N GLY A 110 15.58 7.06 11.63
CA GLY A 110 15.18 6.67 12.98
C GLY A 110 14.37 5.38 13.00
N LEU A 111 13.48 5.21 12.01
CA LEU A 111 12.71 3.98 11.84
C LEU A 111 13.60 2.77 11.55
N LEU A 112 14.58 2.90 10.65
CA LEU A 112 15.51 1.83 10.31
C LEU A 112 16.41 1.47 11.50
N GLU A 113 16.83 2.47 12.28
CA GLU A 113 17.60 2.23 13.52
C GLU A 113 16.77 1.48 14.57
N ALA A 114 15.54 1.92 14.84
CA ALA A 114 14.62 1.25 15.75
C ALA A 114 14.23 -0.16 15.26
N GLY A 115 14.18 -0.35 13.95
CA GLY A 115 13.78 -1.58 13.30
C GLY A 115 14.88 -2.61 13.11
N ARG A 116 16.14 -2.29 13.45
CA ARG A 116 17.31 -3.12 13.11
C ARG A 116 17.20 -4.56 13.60
N ASP A 117 16.73 -4.74 14.83
CA ASP A 117 16.65 -6.04 15.51
C ASP A 117 15.20 -6.53 15.65
N THR A 118 14.29 -5.94 14.92
CA THR A 118 12.88 -6.34 14.94
C THR A 118 12.62 -7.51 13.98
N ARG A 119 11.62 -8.32 14.32
CA ARG A 119 11.27 -9.53 13.56
C ARG A 119 10.36 -9.22 12.36
N PHE A 120 9.61 -8.14 12.44
CA PHE A 120 8.74 -7.63 11.38
C PHE A 120 8.28 -6.21 11.69
N ALA A 121 7.66 -5.57 10.72
CA ALA A 121 6.90 -4.34 10.92
C ALA A 121 5.44 -4.53 10.52
N VAL A 122 4.55 -3.75 11.14
CA VAL A 122 3.14 -3.65 10.78
C VAL A 122 2.84 -2.20 10.43
N ILE A 123 2.36 -1.94 9.22
CA ILE A 123 1.74 -0.67 8.86
C ILE A 123 0.26 -0.78 9.19
N ALA A 124 -0.20 -0.02 10.17
CA ALA A 124 -1.53 -0.18 10.77
C ALA A 124 -2.62 0.65 10.10
N SER A 125 -2.31 1.49 9.13
CA SER A 125 -3.24 2.33 8.34
C SER A 125 -2.50 3.04 7.22
N ASP A 126 -3.22 3.43 6.18
CA ASP A 126 -2.86 4.37 5.14
C ASP A 126 -1.41 4.24 4.64
N VAL A 127 -1.19 3.19 3.87
CA VAL A 127 0.14 2.90 3.31
C VAL A 127 0.52 3.94 2.26
N ILE A 128 -0.46 4.40 1.46
CA ILE A 128 -0.24 5.35 0.36
C ILE A 128 -1.27 6.48 0.36
N TYR A 129 -0.77 7.70 0.43
CA TYR A 129 -1.53 8.93 0.24
C TYR A 129 -1.37 9.47 -1.19
N PRO A 130 -2.34 10.23 -1.76
CA PRO A 130 -3.64 10.55 -1.16
C PRO A 130 -4.72 9.51 -1.40
N VAL A 131 -4.55 8.55 -2.32
CA VAL A 131 -5.64 7.67 -2.78
C VAL A 131 -5.21 6.21 -3.00
N GLY A 132 -4.07 5.79 -2.53
CA GLY A 132 -3.59 4.40 -2.64
C GLY A 132 -3.16 4.00 -4.06
N SER A 133 -2.74 4.96 -4.90
CA SER A 133 -2.39 4.70 -6.30
C SER A 133 -1.21 3.74 -6.45
N ALA A 134 -1.32 2.81 -7.42
CA ALA A 134 -0.24 1.89 -7.75
C ALA A 134 1.07 2.60 -8.15
N ASP A 135 0.96 3.73 -8.85
CA ASP A 135 2.10 4.51 -9.32
C ASP A 135 2.92 5.11 -8.17
N ASP A 136 2.28 5.29 -7.02
CA ASP A 136 2.88 5.91 -5.84
C ASP A 136 3.69 4.94 -4.97
N TYR A 137 3.45 3.64 -5.06
CA TYR A 137 4.11 2.64 -4.21
C TYR A 137 5.63 2.67 -4.32
N ALA A 138 6.17 2.88 -5.53
CA ALA A 138 7.61 2.94 -5.73
C ALA A 138 8.28 4.05 -4.91
N ALA A 139 7.69 5.25 -4.91
CA ALA A 139 8.26 6.43 -4.24
C ALA A 139 7.87 6.54 -2.76
N LYS A 140 6.67 6.08 -2.40
CA LYS A 140 6.09 6.33 -1.08
C LYS A 140 6.17 5.13 -0.13
N PHE A 141 6.40 3.93 -0.66
CA PHE A 141 6.54 2.71 0.12
C PHE A 141 7.87 1.98 -0.13
N PHE A 142 8.13 1.50 -1.34
CA PHE A 142 9.32 0.68 -1.59
C PHE A 142 10.61 1.43 -1.37
N ARG A 143 10.74 2.65 -1.87
CA ARG A 143 11.96 3.43 -1.79
C ARG A 143 12.32 3.86 -0.35
N PRO A 144 11.43 4.44 0.46
CA PRO A 144 11.77 4.83 1.82
C PRO A 144 12.08 3.65 2.75
N TYR A 145 11.42 2.51 2.57
CA TYR A 145 11.56 1.36 3.47
C TYR A 145 12.41 0.20 2.93
N ARG A 146 13.06 0.38 1.78
CA ARG A 146 13.84 -0.67 1.12
C ARG A 146 14.94 -1.29 1.99
N ASP A 147 15.45 -0.53 2.97
CA ASP A 147 16.57 -0.95 3.83
C ASP A 147 16.09 -1.54 5.16
N TYR A 148 14.80 -1.67 5.35
CA TYR A 148 14.24 -2.36 6.49
C TYR A 148 14.51 -3.87 6.37
N PRO A 149 15.16 -4.51 7.39
CA PRO A 149 15.76 -5.84 7.22
C PRO A 149 14.79 -7.02 7.39
N ALA A 150 13.51 -6.75 7.68
CA ALA A 150 12.54 -7.78 8.04
C ALA A 150 11.24 -7.64 7.24
N PRO A 151 10.35 -8.66 7.24
CA PRO A 151 9.06 -8.57 6.58
C PRO A 151 8.19 -7.40 7.06
N VAL A 152 7.46 -6.78 6.15
CA VAL A 152 6.46 -5.75 6.44
C VAL A 152 5.07 -6.30 6.13
N TYR A 153 4.22 -6.27 7.14
CA TYR A 153 2.79 -6.53 7.01
C TYR A 153 2.03 -5.20 6.99
N ALA A 154 0.88 -5.16 6.35
CA ALA A 154 0.07 -3.96 6.32
C ALA A 154 -1.41 -4.26 6.50
N ILE A 155 -2.11 -3.31 7.12
CA ILE A 155 -3.57 -3.22 7.16
C ILE A 155 -3.93 -1.96 6.39
N PRO A 156 -4.81 -2.04 5.36
CA PRO A 156 -5.15 -0.87 4.58
C PRO A 156 -5.97 0.13 5.39
N GLY A 157 -5.73 1.41 5.16
CA GLY A 157 -6.55 2.48 5.66
C GLY A 157 -7.59 2.96 4.63
N ASN A 158 -8.23 4.08 4.93
CA ASN A 158 -9.24 4.65 4.03
C ASN A 158 -8.63 5.26 2.76
N HIS A 159 -7.37 5.72 2.82
CA HIS A 159 -6.68 6.25 1.64
C HIS A 159 -6.31 5.14 0.65
N ASP A 160 -5.85 4.00 1.12
CA ASP A 160 -5.59 2.83 0.27
C ASP A 160 -6.87 2.31 -0.39
N TRP A 161 -8.01 2.53 0.27
CA TRP A 161 -9.32 2.10 -0.20
C TRP A 161 -9.89 2.98 -1.34
N TYR A 162 -9.51 4.25 -1.45
CA TYR A 162 -10.09 5.17 -2.44
C TYR A 162 -9.90 4.71 -3.88
N GLU A 163 -8.92 3.88 -4.18
CA GLU A 163 -8.74 3.20 -5.47
C GLU A 163 -9.12 1.70 -5.45
N ASP A 164 -10.13 1.31 -4.68
CA ASP A 164 -10.69 -0.06 -4.63
C ASP A 164 -9.73 -1.12 -4.01
N LEU A 165 -8.69 -0.72 -3.28
CA LEU A 165 -7.64 -1.58 -2.71
C LEU A 165 -6.82 -2.35 -3.75
N GLY A 166 -6.99 -2.11 -5.04
CA GLY A 166 -6.34 -2.91 -6.07
C GLY A 166 -4.82 -2.89 -6.00
N ALA A 167 -4.22 -1.73 -5.73
CA ALA A 167 -2.78 -1.60 -5.58
C ALA A 167 -2.30 -2.25 -4.27
N PHE A 168 -3.00 -2.00 -3.16
CA PHE A 168 -2.70 -2.63 -1.87
C PHE A 168 -2.71 -4.15 -1.97
N MET A 169 -3.75 -4.72 -2.57
CA MET A 169 -3.88 -6.17 -2.73
C MET A 169 -2.74 -6.78 -3.55
N ARG A 170 -2.31 -6.11 -4.63
CA ARG A 170 -1.16 -6.57 -5.42
C ARG A 170 0.16 -6.57 -4.64
N VAL A 171 0.34 -5.61 -3.74
CA VAL A 171 1.60 -5.48 -2.99
C VAL A 171 1.66 -6.41 -1.79
N PHE A 172 0.56 -6.52 -1.04
CA PHE A 172 0.57 -7.21 0.26
C PHE A 172 -0.16 -8.55 0.28
N CYS A 173 -0.97 -8.84 -0.74
CA CYS A 173 -1.85 -10.01 -0.72
C CYS A 173 -1.62 -10.99 -1.86
N ASP A 174 -0.53 -10.86 -2.60
CA ASP A 174 -0.23 -11.55 -3.86
C ASP A 174 -1.21 -11.22 -5.00
N ASP A 175 -0.81 -11.54 -6.22
CA ASP A 175 -1.60 -11.29 -7.42
C ASP A 175 -3.00 -11.94 -7.33
N ALA A 176 -3.96 -11.16 -6.89
CA ALA A 176 -5.33 -11.52 -7.15
C ALA A 176 -5.57 -11.34 -8.66
N PRO A 177 -5.98 -12.38 -9.39
CA PRO A 177 -6.30 -12.22 -10.79
C PRO A 177 -7.35 -11.13 -10.95
N ALA A 178 -7.21 -10.34 -12.02
CA ALA A 178 -8.15 -9.28 -12.33
C ALA A 178 -9.57 -9.84 -12.31
N LEU A 179 -10.37 -9.40 -11.35
CA LEU A 179 -11.76 -9.84 -11.28
C LEU A 179 -12.51 -9.28 -12.48
N PRO A 180 -13.30 -10.10 -13.17
CA PRO A 180 -14.10 -9.59 -14.27
C PRO A 180 -15.02 -8.46 -13.77
N PRO A 181 -15.24 -7.42 -14.58
CA PRO A 181 -16.14 -6.34 -14.21
C PRO A 181 -17.51 -6.91 -13.87
N GLY A 182 -18.08 -6.42 -12.77
CA GLY A 182 -19.46 -6.77 -12.42
C GLY A 182 -20.45 -6.26 -13.47
N PRO A 183 -21.71 -6.71 -13.46
CA PRO A 183 -22.72 -6.24 -14.41
C PRO A 183 -22.88 -4.72 -14.32
N ALA A 184 -23.01 -4.07 -15.48
CA ALA A 184 -23.21 -2.63 -15.52
C ALA A 184 -24.52 -2.25 -14.81
N PRO A 185 -24.49 -1.22 -13.96
CA PRO A 185 -25.70 -0.77 -13.26
C PRO A 185 -26.71 -0.16 -14.27
N ARG A 186 -28.00 -0.32 -13.98
CA ARG A 186 -29.07 0.26 -14.80
C ARG A 186 -28.94 1.79 -14.85
N PRO A 187 -29.12 2.43 -16.01
CA PRO A 187 -29.10 3.89 -16.13
C PRO A 187 -30.03 4.60 -15.14
N LEU A 188 -29.66 5.81 -14.73
CA LEU A 188 -30.40 6.69 -13.84
C LEU A 188 -30.64 6.16 -12.41
N THR A 189 -30.01 5.05 -12.03
CA THR A 189 -30.04 4.56 -10.66
C THR A 189 -28.93 5.23 -9.82
N ARG A 190 -29.06 5.18 -8.48
CA ARG A 190 -27.99 5.61 -7.56
C ARG A 190 -26.68 4.85 -7.84
N ALA A 191 -26.77 3.57 -8.15
CA ALA A 191 -25.61 2.75 -8.51
C ALA A 191 -24.94 3.22 -9.81
N TRP A 192 -25.71 3.67 -10.78
CA TRP A 192 -25.21 4.22 -12.03
C TRP A 192 -24.50 5.57 -11.81
N LEU A 193 -25.10 6.50 -11.05
CA LEU A 193 -24.47 7.78 -10.69
C LEU A 193 -23.17 7.55 -9.94
N ARG A 194 -23.16 6.64 -8.98
CA ARG A 194 -21.93 6.23 -8.28
C ARG A 194 -20.88 5.73 -9.26
N ALA A 195 -21.22 4.79 -10.15
CA ALA A 195 -20.28 4.20 -11.10
C ALA A 195 -19.70 5.23 -12.10
N LEU A 196 -20.47 6.27 -12.43
CA LEU A 196 -20.01 7.36 -13.28
C LEU A 196 -19.01 8.28 -12.59
N LEU A 197 -19.21 8.54 -11.30
CA LEU A 197 -18.40 9.48 -10.52
C LEU A 197 -17.24 8.81 -9.78
N TRP A 198 -17.27 7.48 -9.66
CA TRP A 198 -16.29 6.72 -8.90
C TRP A 198 -14.89 6.87 -9.50
N HIS A 199 -13.93 7.21 -8.65
CA HIS A 199 -12.53 7.21 -9.05
C HIS A 199 -12.07 5.76 -9.25
N ARG A 200 -11.59 5.44 -10.42
CA ARG A 200 -11.00 4.14 -10.73
C ARG A 200 -9.52 4.32 -11.01
N PRO A 201 -8.67 3.41 -10.56
CA PRO A 201 -7.26 3.40 -10.91
C PRO A 201 -7.11 3.31 -12.43
N ARG A 202 -6.14 4.00 -12.96
CA ARG A 202 -5.72 3.93 -14.36
C ARG A 202 -4.80 2.76 -14.60
#